data_b883649e08004eae65e1b134427a697c
#
_entry.id   b883649e08004eae65e1b134427a697c
#
_cell.length_a   1.000
_cell.length_b   1.000
_cell.length_c   1.000
_cell.angle_alpha   90.00
_cell.angle_beta   90.00
_cell.angle_gamma   90.00
#
_symmetry.space_group_name_H-M   'P 1'
#
loop_
_entity.id
_entity.type
_entity.pdbx_description
1 polymer ?
#
loop_
_entity_poly.entity_id
_entity_poly.type
_entity_poly.pdbx_seq_one_letter_code
_entity_poly.pdbx_strand_id
1 'polypeptide(L)'
;LSRDGGGSGTTAPDPVPEVTYSVAVSIADSQGNASNVVGEGSPLTITATLSATNGGSVNDVLVTFSLSSPDLATFNNDTATALTNADGVAVIGLEVGDDRGDGIVSATIDAGASGTVGFSSTGIQQAQVIPASLELFATQVQMASSGDDKVELIAIVKNEQNVLLEGVVVSFSADAGASIENVSGTTGTDGKATATLTTENNRTNRTVNVTA
;
A
#
# COMPACT_ATOMS: atom_id res chain seq x y z
N LEU A 1 49.03 -76.93 12.83
CA LEU A 1 47.66 -76.46 12.91
C LEU A 1 47.67 -74.99 12.60
N SER A 2 47.28 -74.63 11.40
CA SER A 2 47.04 -73.25 10.99
C SER A 2 45.60 -72.92 11.34
N ARG A 3 45.34 -71.86 12.10
CA ARG A 3 44.02 -71.27 12.28
C ARG A 3 43.92 -70.06 11.36
N ASP A 4 43.16 -70.22 10.33
CA ASP A 4 42.74 -69.16 9.46
C ASP A 4 41.60 -68.40 10.15
N GLY A 5 41.87 -67.19 10.57
CA GLY A 5 40.90 -66.25 11.21
C GLY A 5 40.28 -65.37 10.13
N GLY A 6 39.18 -65.91 9.50
CA GLY A 6 38.37 -65.06 8.63
C GLY A 6 37.78 -63.87 9.40
N GLY A 7 38.37 -62.73 9.27
CA GLY A 7 37.78 -61.44 9.68
C GLY A 7 36.63 -61.07 8.73
N SER A 8 35.38 -61.27 9.18
CA SER A 8 34.20 -60.66 8.55
C SER A 8 34.29 -59.13 8.71
N GLY A 9 34.84 -58.49 7.70
CA GLY A 9 34.75 -57.03 7.59
C GLY A 9 33.32 -56.63 7.29
N THR A 10 32.60 -56.19 8.29
CA THR A 10 31.36 -55.41 8.07
C THR A 10 31.76 -54.05 7.51
N THR A 11 31.70 -53.92 6.18
CA THR A 11 31.74 -52.62 5.53
C THR A 11 30.53 -51.82 6.03
N ALA A 12 30.77 -50.68 6.66
CA ALA A 12 29.70 -49.74 6.97
C ALA A 12 28.96 -49.42 5.66
N PRO A 13 27.62 -49.35 5.67
CA PRO A 13 26.87 -48.97 4.49
C PRO A 13 27.36 -47.58 4.02
N ASP A 14 27.53 -47.46 2.69
CA ASP A 14 27.86 -46.18 2.09
C ASP A 14 26.85 -45.14 2.56
N PRO A 15 27.29 -43.92 2.89
CA PRO A 15 26.38 -42.82 3.30
C PRO A 15 25.39 -42.59 2.18
N VAL A 16 24.09 -42.61 2.50
CA VAL A 16 23.01 -42.25 1.58
C VAL A 16 23.23 -40.78 1.20
N PRO A 17 23.28 -40.43 -0.09
CA PRO A 17 23.46 -39.06 -0.52
C PRO A 17 22.36 -38.16 0.07
N GLU A 18 22.75 -37.06 0.70
CA GLU A 18 21.81 -36.09 1.28
C GLU A 18 21.04 -35.37 0.17
N VAL A 19 19.72 -35.23 0.33
CA VAL A 19 18.88 -34.45 -0.58
C VAL A 19 19.12 -33.00 -0.30
N THR A 20 19.51 -32.24 -1.32
CA THR A 20 19.62 -30.76 -1.23
C THR A 20 18.63 -30.10 -2.17
N TYR A 21 18.05 -28.99 -1.71
CA TYR A 21 17.10 -28.18 -2.47
C TYR A 21 17.69 -26.84 -2.83
N SER A 22 17.25 -26.28 -3.96
CA SER A 22 17.51 -24.90 -4.35
C SER A 22 16.25 -24.28 -4.92
N VAL A 23 16.04 -22.97 -4.65
CA VAL A 23 14.91 -22.20 -5.15
C VAL A 23 15.44 -21.07 -6.01
N ALA A 24 15.04 -21.03 -7.28
CA ALA A 24 15.26 -19.90 -8.18
C ALA A 24 13.96 -19.10 -8.27
N VAL A 25 14.05 -17.75 -8.17
CA VAL A 25 12.88 -16.87 -8.26
C VAL A 25 13.04 -15.95 -9.47
N SER A 26 11.98 -15.84 -10.26
CA SER A 26 11.88 -14.92 -11.38
C SER A 26 10.60 -14.12 -11.31
N ILE A 27 10.57 -12.97 -12.03
CA ILE A 27 9.47 -12.05 -12.06
C ILE A 27 9.19 -11.63 -13.51
N ALA A 28 7.91 -11.52 -13.87
CA ALA A 28 7.47 -11.18 -15.20
C ALA A 28 6.15 -10.38 -15.17
N ASP A 29 5.84 -9.69 -16.26
CA ASP A 29 4.53 -9.07 -16.48
C ASP A 29 3.43 -10.12 -16.80
N SER A 30 2.20 -9.67 -16.97
CA SER A 30 1.05 -10.53 -17.29
C SER A 30 1.15 -11.20 -18.68
N GLN A 31 2.05 -10.74 -19.55
CA GLN A 31 2.33 -11.33 -20.86
C GLN A 31 3.52 -12.31 -20.82
N GLY A 32 4.19 -12.44 -19.68
CA GLY A 32 5.36 -13.31 -19.52
C GLY A 32 6.68 -12.67 -19.93
N ASN A 33 6.70 -11.35 -20.21
CA ASN A 33 7.96 -10.65 -20.48
C ASN A 33 8.64 -10.30 -19.15
N ALA A 34 9.97 -10.31 -19.16
CA ALA A 34 10.74 -9.91 -17.98
C ALA A 34 10.43 -8.44 -17.61
N SER A 35 9.85 -8.25 -16.43
CA SER A 35 9.53 -6.94 -15.87
C SER A 35 9.62 -7.04 -14.36
N ASN A 36 10.17 -6.01 -13.73
CA ASN A 36 10.28 -5.91 -12.27
C ASN A 36 9.58 -4.67 -11.71
N VAL A 37 8.76 -3.98 -12.52
CA VAL A 37 8.03 -2.78 -12.08
C VAL A 37 6.56 -3.13 -11.92
N VAL A 38 6.06 -3.12 -10.68
CA VAL A 38 4.65 -3.27 -10.34
C VAL A 38 4.00 -1.89 -10.22
N GLY A 39 2.81 -1.74 -10.79
CA GLY A 39 2.05 -0.49 -10.77
C GLY A 39 0.55 -0.74 -10.88
N GLU A 40 -0.22 0.34 -10.74
CA GLU A 40 -1.68 0.29 -10.89
C GLU A 40 -2.04 -0.23 -12.31
N GLY A 41 -2.84 -1.30 -12.36
CA GLY A 41 -3.20 -1.99 -13.60
C GLY A 41 -2.06 -2.78 -14.27
N SER A 42 -0.89 -2.89 -13.63
CA SER A 42 0.27 -3.62 -14.12
C SER A 42 0.79 -4.61 -13.07
N PRO A 43 0.02 -5.65 -12.73
CA PRO A 43 0.45 -6.67 -11.79
C PRO A 43 1.60 -7.51 -12.38
N LEU A 44 2.41 -8.07 -11.49
CA LEU A 44 3.50 -8.98 -11.87
C LEU A 44 3.20 -10.40 -11.43
N THR A 45 3.87 -11.35 -12.06
CA THR A 45 3.84 -12.77 -11.72
C THR A 45 5.21 -13.15 -11.16
N ILE A 46 5.22 -13.71 -9.96
CA ILE A 46 6.40 -14.29 -9.32
C ILE A 46 6.38 -15.78 -9.55
N THR A 47 7.46 -16.32 -10.07
CA THR A 47 7.65 -17.75 -10.29
C THR A 47 8.81 -18.25 -9.47
N ALA A 48 8.57 -19.18 -8.55
CA ALA A 48 9.59 -19.91 -7.82
C ALA A 48 9.77 -21.29 -8.45
N THR A 49 10.99 -21.61 -8.85
CA THR A 49 11.36 -22.93 -9.42
C THR A 49 12.22 -23.68 -8.41
N LEU A 50 11.69 -24.76 -7.90
CA LEU A 50 12.35 -25.68 -6.96
C LEU A 50 13.11 -26.75 -7.74
N SER A 51 14.37 -26.96 -7.39
CA SER A 51 15.18 -28.06 -7.86
C SER A 51 15.70 -28.89 -6.69
N ALA A 52 15.83 -30.20 -6.88
CA ALA A 52 16.33 -31.09 -5.85
C ALA A 52 17.42 -32.02 -6.43
N THR A 53 18.39 -32.39 -5.60
CA THR A 53 19.38 -33.42 -5.90
C THR A 53 18.97 -34.75 -5.28
N ASN A 54 19.65 -35.82 -5.69
CA ASN A 54 19.55 -37.16 -5.07
C ASN A 54 18.13 -37.71 -4.90
N GLY A 55 17.22 -37.39 -5.86
CA GLY A 55 15.86 -37.94 -5.89
C GLY A 55 14.88 -37.21 -4.94
N GLY A 56 15.21 -36.01 -4.47
CA GLY A 56 14.25 -35.19 -3.72
C GLY A 56 13.02 -34.85 -4.53
N SER A 57 11.84 -34.87 -3.90
CA SER A 57 10.58 -34.51 -4.56
C SER A 57 10.49 -33.00 -4.72
N VAL A 58 10.09 -32.54 -5.91
CA VAL A 58 9.81 -31.11 -6.21
C VAL A 58 8.33 -30.84 -6.44
N ASN A 59 7.47 -31.87 -6.47
CA ASN A 59 6.02 -31.75 -6.64
C ASN A 59 5.31 -31.62 -5.30
N ASP A 60 4.25 -30.81 -5.24
CA ASP A 60 3.41 -30.57 -4.07
C ASP A 60 4.19 -30.03 -2.84
N VAL A 61 5.28 -29.30 -3.08
CA VAL A 61 6.05 -28.64 -2.03
C VAL A 61 5.45 -27.25 -1.79
N LEU A 62 5.16 -26.92 -0.53
CA LEU A 62 4.67 -25.60 -0.16
C LEU A 62 5.80 -24.58 -0.21
N VAL A 63 5.61 -23.53 -1.02
CA VAL A 63 6.47 -22.35 -1.10
C VAL A 63 5.80 -21.21 -0.38
N THR A 64 6.48 -20.59 0.58
CA THR A 64 6.05 -19.39 1.28
C THR A 64 6.77 -18.18 0.71
N PHE A 65 6.00 -17.16 0.31
CA PHE A 65 6.52 -15.91 -0.21
C PHE A 65 6.47 -14.83 0.87
N SER A 66 7.43 -13.91 0.84
CA SER A 66 7.45 -12.76 1.73
C SER A 66 8.01 -11.52 1.03
N LEU A 67 7.62 -10.35 1.51
CA LEU A 67 8.07 -9.05 1.03
C LEU A 67 9.00 -8.41 2.05
N SER A 68 10.05 -7.74 1.60
CA SER A 68 10.92 -6.94 2.47
C SER A 68 10.19 -5.73 3.07
N SER A 69 9.17 -5.22 2.37
CA SER A 69 8.35 -4.06 2.77
C SER A 69 6.91 -4.30 2.31
N PRO A 70 5.96 -4.55 3.23
CA PRO A 70 4.58 -4.91 2.90
C PRO A 70 3.79 -3.78 2.23
N ASP A 71 4.18 -2.50 2.46
CA ASP A 71 3.47 -1.35 1.89
C ASP A 71 3.79 -1.09 0.42
N LEU A 72 4.87 -1.72 -0.12
CA LEU A 72 5.26 -1.58 -1.51
C LEU A 72 4.45 -2.44 -2.48
N ALA A 73 3.99 -3.60 -2.01
CA ALA A 73 3.22 -4.55 -2.82
C ALA A 73 2.45 -5.53 -1.94
N THR A 74 1.46 -6.20 -2.53
CA THR A 74 0.71 -7.28 -1.88
C THR A 74 0.67 -8.51 -2.78
N PHE A 75 0.52 -9.70 -2.19
CA PHE A 75 0.27 -10.90 -2.97
C PHE A 75 -1.23 -11.05 -3.27
N ASN A 76 -1.54 -11.67 -4.42
CA ASN A 76 -2.92 -11.88 -4.86
C ASN A 76 -3.68 -12.96 -4.06
N ASN A 77 -3.07 -13.53 -3.01
CA ASN A 77 -3.72 -14.41 -2.05
C ASN A 77 -3.31 -14.05 -0.61
N ASP A 78 -4.21 -14.29 0.34
CA ASP A 78 -4.05 -13.91 1.76
C ASP A 78 -3.00 -14.74 2.51
N THR A 79 -2.60 -15.89 1.97
CA THR A 79 -1.65 -16.81 2.63
C THR A 79 -0.21 -16.55 2.23
N ALA A 80 0.02 -15.83 1.13
CA ALA A 80 1.33 -15.64 0.51
C ALA A 80 2.06 -16.98 0.23
N THR A 81 1.31 -18.01 -0.16
CA THR A 81 1.84 -19.36 -0.40
C THR A 81 1.35 -19.94 -1.72
N ALA A 82 2.13 -20.82 -2.32
CA ALA A 82 1.72 -21.64 -3.46
C ALA A 82 2.37 -23.04 -3.40
N LEU A 83 1.69 -24.04 -3.94
CA LEU A 83 2.27 -25.40 -4.11
C LEU A 83 3.00 -25.50 -5.44
N THR A 84 4.12 -26.20 -5.44
CA THR A 84 4.82 -26.53 -6.68
C THR A 84 4.06 -27.59 -7.47
N ASN A 85 4.09 -27.48 -8.81
CA ASN A 85 3.60 -28.51 -9.73
C ASN A 85 4.65 -29.63 -9.94
N ALA A 86 4.38 -30.56 -10.88
CA ALA A 86 5.27 -31.67 -11.20
C ALA A 86 6.65 -31.24 -11.71
N ASP A 87 6.77 -30.04 -12.27
CA ASP A 87 8.03 -29.45 -12.74
C ASP A 87 8.76 -28.66 -11.63
N GLY A 88 8.24 -28.66 -10.39
CA GLY A 88 8.79 -27.92 -9.27
C GLY A 88 8.48 -26.41 -9.30
N VAL A 89 7.46 -25.98 -10.04
CA VAL A 89 7.12 -24.56 -10.25
C VAL A 89 5.93 -24.15 -9.38
N ALA A 90 6.12 -23.12 -8.54
CA ALA A 90 5.08 -22.42 -7.80
C ALA A 90 4.95 -20.98 -8.32
N VAL A 91 3.72 -20.49 -8.46
CA VAL A 91 3.41 -19.18 -9.03
C VAL A 91 2.49 -18.40 -8.09
N ILE A 92 2.76 -17.10 -7.93
CA ILE A 92 1.92 -16.16 -7.18
C ILE A 92 1.90 -14.80 -7.90
N GLY A 93 0.78 -14.09 -7.81
CA GLY A 93 0.66 -12.71 -8.32
C GLY A 93 1.19 -11.70 -7.32
N LEU A 94 1.79 -10.62 -7.83
CA LEU A 94 2.22 -9.45 -7.08
C LEU A 94 1.46 -8.23 -7.59
N GLU A 95 0.75 -7.56 -6.70
CA GLU A 95 -0.02 -6.35 -6.95
C GLU A 95 0.64 -5.15 -6.28
N VAL A 96 0.41 -3.95 -6.82
CA VAL A 96 0.97 -2.71 -6.28
C VAL A 96 0.41 -2.43 -4.89
N GLY A 97 1.27 -1.96 -3.98
CA GLY A 97 0.90 -1.42 -2.67
C GLY A 97 0.80 0.10 -2.68
N ASP A 98 0.55 0.67 -1.51
CA ASP A 98 0.34 2.11 -1.36
C ASP A 98 1.62 2.92 -1.62
N ASP A 99 2.76 2.39 -1.23
CA ASP A 99 4.03 3.09 -1.26
C ASP A 99 4.82 2.85 -2.55
N ARG A 100 5.64 3.85 -2.88
CA ARG A 100 6.61 3.81 -3.98
C ARG A 100 7.99 3.44 -3.45
N GLY A 101 8.70 2.56 -4.16
CA GLY A 101 10.08 2.20 -3.81
C GLY A 101 10.51 0.85 -4.34
N ASP A 102 11.71 0.44 -3.94
CA ASP A 102 12.29 -0.85 -4.30
C ASP A 102 12.10 -1.86 -3.17
N GLY A 103 11.78 -3.09 -3.53
CA GLY A 103 11.54 -4.18 -2.62
C GLY A 103 12.13 -5.49 -3.10
N ILE A 104 12.09 -6.49 -2.23
CA ILE A 104 12.55 -7.85 -2.50
C ILE A 104 11.41 -8.82 -2.19
N VAL A 105 11.13 -9.74 -3.12
CA VAL A 105 10.34 -10.94 -2.88
C VAL A 105 11.28 -12.08 -2.52
N SER A 106 11.01 -12.77 -1.43
CA SER A 106 11.69 -14.00 -1.02
C SER A 106 10.73 -15.18 -1.13
N ALA A 107 11.18 -16.29 -1.67
CA ALA A 107 10.46 -17.56 -1.69
C ALA A 107 11.25 -18.59 -0.88
N THR A 108 10.60 -19.28 0.06
CA THR A 108 11.23 -20.21 1.01
C THR A 108 10.40 -21.47 1.11
N ILE A 109 11.05 -22.63 1.28
CA ILE A 109 10.42 -23.92 1.58
C ILE A 109 10.82 -24.41 3.00
N ASP A 110 10.05 -25.32 3.58
CA ASP A 110 10.32 -25.86 4.92
C ASP A 110 11.68 -26.55 5.04
N ALA A 111 12.23 -27.09 3.95
CA ALA A 111 13.58 -27.67 3.91
C ALA A 111 14.70 -26.61 4.02
N GLY A 112 14.38 -25.31 4.18
CA GLY A 112 15.32 -24.23 4.40
C GLY A 112 15.92 -23.62 3.13
N ALA A 113 15.64 -24.15 1.94
CA ALA A 113 16.09 -23.51 0.70
C ALA A 113 15.26 -22.26 0.40
N SER A 114 15.91 -21.22 -0.08
CA SER A 114 15.27 -19.93 -0.42
C SER A 114 15.90 -19.31 -1.66
N GLY A 115 15.11 -18.44 -2.32
CA GLY A 115 15.54 -17.60 -3.42
C GLY A 115 14.89 -16.23 -3.32
N THR A 116 15.45 -15.23 -4.00
CA THR A 116 14.97 -13.85 -3.95
C THR A 116 14.95 -13.22 -5.33
N VAL A 117 14.06 -12.22 -5.53
CA VAL A 117 14.05 -11.35 -6.70
C VAL A 117 13.68 -9.93 -6.28
N GLY A 118 14.34 -8.94 -6.89
CA GLY A 118 14.04 -7.52 -6.66
C GLY A 118 12.89 -7.03 -7.54
N PHE A 119 12.12 -6.07 -7.02
CA PHE A 119 11.09 -5.36 -7.77
C PHE A 119 11.06 -3.88 -7.37
N SER A 120 10.45 -3.04 -8.21
CA SER A 120 10.14 -1.64 -7.91
C SER A 120 8.64 -1.43 -7.95
N SER A 121 8.09 -0.75 -6.93
CA SER A 121 6.69 -0.32 -6.89
C SER A 121 6.55 1.13 -7.32
N THR A 122 5.56 1.43 -8.16
CA THR A 122 5.17 2.81 -8.47
C THR A 122 4.24 3.41 -7.41
N GLY A 123 3.78 2.60 -6.46
CA GLY A 123 2.73 2.95 -5.52
C GLY A 123 1.37 3.16 -6.22
N ILE A 124 0.31 3.19 -5.43
CA ILE A 124 -1.00 3.65 -5.91
C ILE A 124 -0.92 5.17 -6.02
N GLN A 125 -1.11 5.72 -7.23
CA GLN A 125 -1.27 7.16 -7.37
C GLN A 125 -2.60 7.54 -6.73
N GLN A 126 -2.55 8.12 -5.53
CA GLN A 126 -3.72 8.82 -5.02
C GLN A 126 -4.17 9.83 -6.08
N ALA A 127 -5.42 9.72 -6.52
CA ALA A 127 -5.98 10.68 -7.46
C ALA A 127 -5.74 12.09 -6.89
N GLN A 128 -4.98 12.90 -7.61
CA GLN A 128 -4.64 14.24 -7.15
C GLN A 128 -5.95 15.02 -6.99
N VAL A 129 -6.27 15.41 -5.76
CA VAL A 129 -7.45 16.22 -5.46
C VAL A 129 -7.18 17.62 -6.00
N ILE A 130 -7.70 17.91 -7.21
CA ILE A 130 -7.54 19.22 -7.86
C ILE A 130 -8.83 20.03 -7.66
N PRO A 131 -8.82 21.03 -6.75
CA PRO A 131 -9.95 21.92 -6.59
C PRO A 131 -10.12 22.80 -7.84
N ALA A 132 -11.35 22.93 -8.34
CA ALA A 132 -11.69 23.81 -9.45
C ALA A 132 -12.63 24.95 -9.04
N SER A 133 -13.42 24.75 -7.98
CA SER A 133 -14.32 25.78 -7.44
C SER A 133 -14.43 25.70 -5.93
N LEU A 134 -14.60 26.86 -5.31
CA LEU A 134 -14.97 27.03 -3.91
C LEU A 134 -16.19 27.95 -3.85
N GLU A 135 -17.24 27.52 -3.17
CA GLU A 135 -18.43 28.30 -2.90
C GLU A 135 -18.53 28.56 -1.39
N LEU A 136 -18.62 29.84 -0.99
CA LEU A 136 -18.75 30.23 0.41
C LEU A 136 -20.20 30.63 0.73
N PHE A 137 -20.75 30.05 1.76
CA PHE A 137 -22.08 30.28 2.28
C PHE A 137 -21.99 30.78 3.72
N ALA A 138 -22.95 31.63 4.11
CA ALA A 138 -23.18 32.04 5.49
C ALA A 138 -24.61 31.69 5.89
N THR A 139 -24.82 31.23 7.12
CA THR A 139 -26.16 30.88 7.62
C THR A 139 -27.08 32.07 7.75
N GLN A 140 -26.52 33.28 7.87
CA GLN A 140 -27.24 34.54 7.84
C GLN A 140 -26.36 35.67 7.29
N VAL A 141 -26.99 36.66 6.67
CA VAL A 141 -26.30 37.80 6.03
C VAL A 141 -26.24 39.05 6.92
N GLN A 142 -26.90 39.01 8.07
CA GLN A 142 -26.90 40.07 9.08
C GLN A 142 -26.70 39.45 10.46
N MET A 143 -25.94 40.13 11.30
CA MET A 143 -25.70 39.71 12.68
C MET A 143 -25.70 40.97 13.58
N ALA A 144 -26.11 40.81 14.84
CA ALA A 144 -26.04 41.90 15.79
C ALA A 144 -24.58 42.22 16.13
N SER A 145 -24.27 43.52 16.23
CA SER A 145 -22.93 44.00 16.62
C SER A 145 -22.69 43.92 18.14
N SER A 146 -23.54 43.21 18.89
CA SER A 146 -23.39 42.99 20.34
C SER A 146 -22.21 42.12 20.73
N GLY A 147 -21.71 41.28 19.81
CA GLY A 147 -20.66 40.30 20.04
C GLY A 147 -21.18 38.92 20.44
N ASP A 148 -22.47 38.77 20.71
CA ASP A 148 -23.09 37.51 21.13
C ASP A 148 -23.54 36.63 19.94
N ASP A 149 -23.86 37.29 18.81
CA ASP A 149 -24.30 36.61 17.61
C ASP A 149 -23.13 35.90 16.89
N LYS A 150 -23.40 34.72 16.38
CA LYS A 150 -22.47 33.94 15.61
C LYS A 150 -23.07 33.53 14.27
N VAL A 151 -22.28 33.65 13.21
CA VAL A 151 -22.66 33.19 11.86
C VAL A 151 -21.80 32.03 11.47
N GLU A 152 -22.42 30.93 11.13
CA GLU A 152 -21.68 29.78 10.57
C GLU A 152 -21.36 30.08 9.10
N LEU A 153 -20.11 29.84 8.74
CA LEU A 153 -19.56 29.89 7.39
C LEU A 153 -19.33 28.48 6.91
N ILE A 154 -19.74 28.19 5.68
CA ILE A 154 -19.60 26.89 5.05
C ILE A 154 -18.95 27.09 3.69
N ALA A 155 -17.75 26.57 3.51
CA ALA A 155 -17.07 26.50 2.22
C ALA A 155 -17.27 25.12 1.61
N ILE A 156 -17.72 25.08 0.37
CA ILE A 156 -17.91 23.83 -0.40
C ILE A 156 -16.88 23.82 -1.52
N VAL A 157 -16.08 22.75 -1.60
CA VAL A 157 -15.03 22.60 -2.61
C VAL A 157 -15.39 21.48 -3.57
N LYS A 158 -15.26 21.76 -4.89
CA LYS A 158 -15.56 20.82 -5.98
C LYS A 158 -14.44 20.80 -7.03
N ASN A 159 -14.32 19.67 -7.75
CA ASN A 159 -13.49 19.57 -8.94
C ASN A 159 -14.23 20.10 -10.19
N GLU A 160 -13.57 20.02 -11.37
CA GLU A 160 -14.16 20.43 -12.67
C GLU A 160 -15.42 19.64 -13.05
N GLN A 161 -15.59 18.42 -12.55
CA GLN A 161 -16.74 17.56 -12.78
C GLN A 161 -17.86 17.79 -11.77
N ASN A 162 -17.76 18.84 -10.92
CA ASN A 162 -18.69 19.16 -9.82
C ASN A 162 -18.76 18.06 -8.72
N VAL A 163 -17.75 17.24 -8.59
CA VAL A 163 -17.63 16.28 -7.50
C VAL A 163 -17.09 16.98 -6.26
N LEU A 164 -17.71 16.72 -5.12
CA LEU A 164 -17.27 17.24 -3.81
C LEU A 164 -15.92 16.62 -3.43
N LEU A 165 -15.02 17.47 -2.94
CA LEU A 165 -13.63 17.05 -2.64
C LEU A 165 -13.39 16.99 -1.13
N GLU A 166 -12.97 15.82 -0.65
CA GLU A 166 -12.48 15.60 0.70
C GLU A 166 -10.98 15.96 0.82
N GLY A 167 -10.54 16.35 2.01
CA GLY A 167 -9.13 16.56 2.32
C GLY A 167 -8.53 17.88 1.81
N VAL A 168 -9.34 18.80 1.22
CA VAL A 168 -8.86 20.09 0.76
C VAL A 168 -8.75 21.07 1.93
N VAL A 169 -7.58 21.72 2.06
CA VAL A 169 -7.36 22.75 3.08
C VAL A 169 -8.00 24.06 2.65
N VAL A 170 -8.88 24.62 3.47
CA VAL A 170 -9.57 25.90 3.27
C VAL A 170 -9.19 26.86 4.39
N SER A 171 -8.78 28.07 4.03
CA SER A 171 -8.50 29.15 4.98
C SER A 171 -9.63 30.17 4.95
N PHE A 172 -10.08 30.60 6.13
CA PHE A 172 -11.11 31.63 6.27
C PHE A 172 -10.50 32.91 6.82
N SER A 173 -10.94 34.03 6.31
CA SER A 173 -10.57 35.37 6.82
C SER A 173 -11.75 36.33 6.81
N ALA A 174 -11.75 37.32 7.71
CA ALA A 174 -12.72 38.38 7.79
C ALA A 174 -12.02 39.72 8.00
N ASP A 175 -12.63 40.78 7.50
CA ASP A 175 -12.16 42.16 7.68
C ASP A 175 -12.95 42.96 8.76
N ALA A 176 -12.73 44.25 8.79
CA ALA A 176 -13.48 45.23 9.60
C ALA A 176 -13.51 44.89 11.10
N GLY A 177 -12.50 44.18 11.64
CA GLY A 177 -12.42 43.79 13.05
C GLY A 177 -13.46 42.78 13.47
N ALA A 178 -13.86 41.91 12.53
CA ALA A 178 -14.55 40.66 12.84
C ALA A 178 -13.52 39.52 13.01
N SER A 179 -13.90 38.47 13.69
CA SER A 179 -13.04 37.34 14.02
C SER A 179 -13.60 36.01 13.46
N ILE A 180 -12.71 35.13 13.06
CA ILE A 180 -13.03 33.77 12.65
C ILE A 180 -12.62 32.81 13.76
N GLU A 181 -13.56 32.00 14.23
CA GLU A 181 -13.38 31.00 15.29
C GLU A 181 -13.80 29.61 14.82
N ASN A 182 -13.48 28.58 15.61
CA ASN A 182 -13.93 27.19 15.42
C ASN A 182 -13.74 26.69 13.97
N VAL A 183 -12.56 26.92 13.41
CA VAL A 183 -12.28 26.53 12.02
C VAL A 183 -12.08 25.04 11.91
N SER A 184 -12.94 24.36 11.12
CA SER A 184 -12.66 23.06 10.52
C SER A 184 -12.08 23.32 9.13
N GLY A 185 -10.76 23.54 9.08
CA GLY A 185 -10.06 24.04 7.90
C GLY A 185 -9.77 22.99 6.81
N THR A 186 -10.27 21.75 6.95
CA THR A 186 -10.12 20.69 5.94
C THR A 186 -11.49 20.16 5.57
N THR A 187 -11.77 20.00 4.28
CA THR A 187 -13.06 19.48 3.81
C THR A 187 -13.24 18.03 4.21
N GLY A 188 -14.43 17.67 4.70
CA GLY A 188 -14.85 16.29 4.96
C GLY A 188 -15.30 15.56 3.69
N THR A 189 -15.82 14.34 3.87
CA THR A 189 -16.39 13.51 2.78
C THR A 189 -17.55 14.18 2.04
N ASP A 190 -18.17 15.19 2.64
CA ASP A 190 -19.23 16.01 2.04
C ASP A 190 -18.68 17.27 1.34
N GLY A 191 -17.37 17.38 1.17
CA GLY A 191 -16.69 18.49 0.51
C GLY A 191 -16.78 19.83 1.27
N LYS A 192 -17.16 19.82 2.57
CA LYS A 192 -17.35 21.04 3.36
C LYS A 192 -16.22 21.29 4.34
N ALA A 193 -15.82 22.55 4.43
CA ALA A 193 -15.07 23.12 5.54
C ALA A 193 -15.93 24.20 6.21
N THR A 194 -15.85 24.35 7.53
CA THR A 194 -16.68 25.27 8.29
C THR A 194 -15.86 26.19 9.19
N ALA A 195 -16.42 27.35 9.49
CA ALA A 195 -15.89 28.32 10.46
C ALA A 195 -17.00 29.10 11.08
N THR A 196 -16.73 29.80 12.18
CA THR A 196 -17.69 30.71 12.86
C THR A 196 -17.18 32.13 12.77
N LEU A 197 -18.02 33.03 12.25
CA LEU A 197 -17.79 34.48 12.24
C LEU A 197 -18.41 35.11 13.48
N THR A 198 -17.64 35.99 14.15
CA THR A 198 -18.09 36.82 15.28
C THR A 198 -17.71 38.30 15.08
N THR A 199 -18.47 39.20 15.67
CA THR A 199 -18.14 40.66 15.68
C THR A 199 -17.33 41.05 16.89
N GLU A 200 -17.09 40.13 17.81
CA GLU A 200 -16.45 40.39 19.11
C GLU A 200 -17.08 41.61 19.85
N ASN A 201 -16.24 42.49 20.35
CA ASN A 201 -16.68 43.67 21.12
C ASN A 201 -16.89 44.94 20.26
N ASN A 202 -16.80 44.85 18.94
CA ASN A 202 -16.98 45.99 18.07
C ASN A 202 -18.46 46.22 17.74
N ARG A 203 -19.08 47.16 18.44
CA ARG A 203 -20.52 47.46 18.37
C ARG A 203 -20.90 48.46 17.26
N THR A 204 -19.96 48.85 16.41
CA THR A 204 -20.26 49.74 15.28
C THR A 204 -20.95 49.00 14.15
N ASN A 205 -22.00 49.65 13.58
CA ASN A 205 -22.63 49.13 12.39
C ASN A 205 -21.68 49.26 11.19
N ARG A 206 -21.41 48.10 10.52
CA ARG A 206 -20.44 48.00 9.42
C ARG A 206 -20.72 46.83 8.51
N THR A 207 -20.16 46.86 7.33
CA THR A 207 -20.06 45.72 6.45
C THR A 207 -18.81 44.91 6.81
N VAL A 208 -18.92 43.59 6.88
CA VAL A 208 -17.82 42.65 7.04
C VAL A 208 -17.70 41.83 5.77
N ASN A 209 -16.53 41.81 5.14
CA ASN A 209 -16.25 40.91 4.03
C ASN A 209 -15.58 39.67 4.56
N VAL A 210 -16.05 38.52 4.11
CA VAL A 210 -15.49 37.20 4.45
C VAL A 210 -14.94 36.57 3.18
N THR A 211 -13.77 35.96 3.31
CA THR A 211 -13.10 35.27 2.22
C THR A 211 -12.71 33.85 2.68
N ALA A 212 -12.85 32.89 1.79
CA ALA A 212 -12.36 31.53 1.97
C ALA A 212 -11.54 31.12 0.75
#